data_6fb60744a106ab626dd37f757cc19727
#
_entry.id   6fb60744a106ab626dd37f757cc19727
#
_cell.length_a   1.000
_cell.length_b   1.000
_cell.length_c   1.000
_cell.angle_alpha   90.00
_cell.angle_beta   90.00
_cell.angle_gamma   90.00
#
_symmetry.space_group_name_H-M   'P 1'
#
loop_
_entity.id
_entity.type
_entity.pdbx_description
1 polymer ?
#
loop_
_entity_poly.entity_id
_entity_poly.type
_entity_poly.pdbx_seq_one_letter_code
_entity_poly.pdbx_strand_id
1 'polypeptide(L)'
;MKLLVTGGLGFIGSNFILQMLKNYPQYEIINIDDELSGSNHLSLQNIQNNENYKFVKGNITDSNLMEKLISQSDHIVNFAAESHVDRSIANARPFVDSNIMGTFTILEILKNYKTKRLIQISTDEVFGNLISGSAVEDYKLNPSSPYSSSKASAELLVNSYIITYGINAVITRCTNNYGPLQHPEKLIPKTIILADKNKKIPVYNNGKGVRDSIHVEDHCNAITKIIHDGKSGEYYNISAKNELDVFTIVQKILSIMGKSSDSYE
;
A
#
# COMPACT_ATOMS: atom_id res chain seq x y z
N MET A 1 -11.08 7.06 18.50
CA MET A 1 -10.03 6.07 18.14
C MET A 1 -8.84 6.84 17.61
N LYS A 2 -7.65 6.44 18.00
CA LYS A 2 -6.38 7.04 17.55
C LYS A 2 -5.63 6.05 16.68
N LEU A 3 -5.37 6.42 15.44
CA LEU A 3 -4.65 5.61 14.45
C LEU A 3 -3.21 6.11 14.31
N LEU A 4 -2.25 5.18 14.31
CA LEU A 4 -0.91 5.41 13.81
C LEU A 4 -0.86 4.89 12.37
N VAL A 5 -0.66 5.78 11.43
CA VAL A 5 -0.52 5.48 9.99
C VAL A 5 0.95 5.65 9.64
N THR A 6 1.60 4.60 9.16
CA THR A 6 2.98 4.68 8.67
C THR A 6 2.99 4.78 7.16
N GLY A 7 3.90 5.54 6.58
CA GLY A 7 3.95 5.75 5.13
C GLY A 7 2.77 6.57 4.58
N GLY A 8 2.22 7.46 5.40
CA GLY A 8 1.01 8.21 5.06
C GLY A 8 1.23 9.36 4.07
N LEU A 9 2.47 9.70 3.71
CA LEU A 9 2.77 10.62 2.59
C LEU A 9 2.83 9.90 1.24
N GLY A 10 2.78 8.56 1.23
CA GLY A 10 2.69 7.75 0.02
C GLY A 10 1.30 7.79 -0.60
N PHE A 11 1.16 7.24 -1.82
CA PHE A 11 -0.08 7.26 -2.60
C PHE A 11 -1.30 6.70 -1.85
N ILE A 12 -1.23 5.46 -1.37
CA ILE A 12 -2.38 4.81 -0.71
C ILE A 12 -2.59 5.39 0.68
N GLY A 13 -1.50 5.59 1.46
CA GLY A 13 -1.57 6.13 2.81
C GLY A 13 -2.19 7.53 2.88
N SER A 14 -1.86 8.42 1.92
CA SER A 14 -2.46 9.76 1.87
C SER A 14 -3.96 9.73 1.56
N ASN A 15 -4.39 8.90 0.59
CA ASN A 15 -5.82 8.72 0.31
C ASN A 15 -6.56 8.15 1.52
N PHE A 16 -5.97 7.17 2.21
CA PHE A 16 -6.54 6.59 3.41
C PHE A 16 -6.72 7.64 4.52
N ILE A 17 -5.69 8.46 4.79
CA ILE A 17 -5.76 9.53 5.81
C ILE A 17 -6.87 10.54 5.47
N LEU A 18 -6.91 11.01 4.21
CA LEU A 18 -7.94 11.96 3.75
C LEU A 18 -9.35 11.40 3.92
N GLN A 19 -9.54 10.14 3.55
CA GLN A 19 -10.84 9.47 3.67
C GLN A 19 -11.23 9.24 5.13
N MET A 20 -10.29 8.83 5.99
CA MET A 20 -10.55 8.60 7.39
C MET A 20 -10.96 9.89 8.11
N LEU A 21 -10.25 10.99 7.91
CA LEU A 21 -10.62 12.29 8.51
C LEU A 21 -11.95 12.83 7.98
N LYS A 22 -12.28 12.57 6.72
CA LYS A 22 -13.57 12.95 6.13
C LYS A 22 -14.74 12.16 6.72
N ASN A 23 -14.60 10.83 6.81
CA ASN A 23 -15.69 9.93 7.17
C ASN A 23 -15.80 9.72 8.69
N TYR A 24 -14.70 9.90 9.41
CA TYR A 24 -14.58 9.72 10.87
C TYR A 24 -13.87 10.92 11.50
N PRO A 25 -14.48 12.13 11.46
CA PRO A 25 -13.83 13.35 11.92
C PRO A 25 -13.45 13.33 13.41
N GLN A 26 -14.00 12.41 14.19
CA GLN A 26 -13.65 12.20 15.60
C GLN A 26 -12.42 11.31 15.82
N TYR A 27 -11.82 10.75 14.76
CA TYR A 27 -10.62 9.94 14.89
C TYR A 27 -9.37 10.82 14.84
N GLU A 28 -8.42 10.54 15.70
CA GLU A 28 -7.11 11.17 15.67
C GLU A 28 -6.15 10.33 14.81
N ILE A 29 -5.40 10.97 13.96
CA ILE A 29 -4.41 10.31 13.10
C ILE A 29 -3.02 10.86 13.36
N ILE A 30 -2.10 9.99 13.77
CA ILE A 30 -0.67 10.24 13.76
C ILE A 30 -0.12 9.60 12.48
N ASN A 31 0.45 10.42 11.61
CA ASN A 31 1.12 9.97 10.39
C ASN A 31 2.64 10.02 10.58
N ILE A 32 3.32 8.88 10.47
CA ILE A 32 4.79 8.83 10.44
C ILE A 32 5.26 8.47 9.04
N ASP A 33 6.21 9.24 8.51
CA ASP A 33 6.82 9.01 7.19
C ASP A 33 8.27 9.50 7.21
N ASP A 34 9.17 8.76 6.56
CA ASP A 34 10.60 9.11 6.48
C ASP A 34 10.92 10.00 5.27
N GLU A 35 9.89 10.42 4.51
CA GLU A 35 10.02 11.30 3.34
C GLU A 35 10.93 10.72 2.23
N LEU A 36 10.89 9.41 2.06
CA LEU A 36 11.66 8.73 1.02
C LEU A 36 10.96 8.83 -0.36
N SER A 37 11.49 8.11 -1.33
CA SER A 37 10.94 8.08 -2.69
C SER A 37 9.45 7.71 -2.69
N GLY A 38 8.63 8.56 -3.29
CA GLY A 38 7.16 8.35 -3.37
C GLY A 38 6.35 9.12 -2.32
N SER A 39 7.00 9.69 -1.30
CA SER A 39 6.35 10.57 -0.33
C SER A 39 6.11 11.96 -0.92
N ASN A 40 4.93 12.55 -0.64
CA ASN A 40 4.57 13.87 -1.13
C ASN A 40 3.73 14.64 -0.10
N HIS A 41 4.30 15.67 0.51
CA HIS A 41 3.60 16.55 1.47
C HIS A 41 2.40 17.29 0.87
N LEU A 42 2.44 17.62 -0.42
CA LEU A 42 1.34 18.31 -1.09
C LEU A 42 0.05 17.47 -1.07
N SER A 43 0.16 16.15 -0.98
CA SER A 43 -1.00 15.25 -0.90
C SER A 43 -1.88 15.50 0.32
N LEU A 44 -1.31 16.01 1.41
CA LEU A 44 -1.99 16.22 2.68
C LEU A 44 -2.01 17.70 3.12
N GLN A 45 -1.65 18.64 2.21
CA GLN A 45 -1.55 20.06 2.60
C GLN A 45 -2.86 20.65 3.11
N ASN A 46 -4.02 20.17 2.61
CA ASN A 46 -5.33 20.68 3.00
C ASN A 46 -5.75 20.29 4.43
N ILE A 47 -5.06 19.34 5.04
CA ILE A 47 -5.34 18.83 6.39
C ILE A 47 -4.24 19.15 7.41
N GLN A 48 -3.21 19.88 7.03
CA GLN A 48 -2.07 20.19 7.93
C GLN A 48 -2.50 20.89 9.22
N ASN A 49 -3.55 21.69 9.16
CA ASN A 49 -4.11 22.43 10.30
C ASN A 49 -5.31 21.72 10.95
N ASN A 50 -5.60 20.49 10.57
CA ASN A 50 -6.67 19.72 11.21
C ASN A 50 -6.22 19.28 12.60
N GLU A 51 -7.02 19.59 13.63
CA GLU A 51 -6.70 19.29 15.04
C GLU A 51 -6.54 17.79 15.31
N ASN A 52 -7.18 16.95 14.49
CA ASN A 52 -7.13 15.49 14.59
C ASN A 52 -6.06 14.86 13.69
N TYR A 53 -5.18 15.67 13.07
CA TYR A 53 -4.07 15.18 12.27
C TYR A 53 -2.73 15.67 12.80
N LYS A 54 -1.79 14.74 12.92
CA LYS A 54 -0.41 15.07 13.32
C LYS A 54 0.58 14.34 12.43
N PHE A 55 1.48 15.08 11.81
CA PHE A 55 2.62 14.54 11.08
C PHE A 55 3.84 14.41 11.99
N VAL A 56 4.57 13.30 11.83
CA VAL A 56 5.85 13.02 12.48
C VAL A 56 6.82 12.54 11.42
N LYS A 57 7.91 13.26 11.20
CA LYS A 57 9.00 12.76 10.36
C LYS A 57 9.79 11.69 11.11
N GLY A 58 9.98 10.53 10.52
CA GLY A 58 10.76 9.46 11.14
C GLY A 58 10.67 8.14 10.41
N ASN A 59 11.64 7.28 10.69
CA ASN A 59 11.74 5.94 10.12
C ASN A 59 11.10 4.92 11.06
N ILE A 60 10.35 3.97 10.52
CA ILE A 60 9.69 2.90 11.29
C ILE A 60 10.67 1.89 11.90
N THR A 61 11.95 1.96 11.54
CA THR A 61 13.02 1.16 12.18
C THR A 61 13.56 1.81 13.46
N ASP A 62 13.22 3.08 13.75
CA ASP A 62 13.56 3.72 15.01
C ASP A 62 12.65 3.21 16.13
N SER A 63 13.16 2.27 16.91
CA SER A 63 12.39 1.59 17.97
C SER A 63 11.92 2.55 19.07
N ASN A 64 12.72 3.57 19.43
CA ASN A 64 12.33 4.52 20.48
C ASN A 64 11.20 5.44 20.02
N LEU A 65 11.29 5.91 18.78
CA LEU A 65 10.24 6.73 18.18
C LEU A 65 8.95 5.91 18.02
N MET A 66 9.05 4.70 17.46
CA MET A 66 7.90 3.82 17.25
C MET A 66 7.23 3.40 18.57
N GLU A 67 7.99 3.07 19.62
CA GLU A 67 7.45 2.78 20.95
C GLU A 67 6.59 3.95 21.46
N LYS A 68 7.12 5.18 21.37
CA LYS A 68 6.40 6.40 21.76
C LYS A 68 5.11 6.58 20.98
N LEU A 69 5.11 6.33 19.66
CA LEU A 69 3.93 6.52 18.81
C LEU A 69 2.91 5.41 18.99
N ILE A 70 3.36 4.16 19.05
CA ILE A 70 2.50 2.99 19.28
C ILE A 70 1.83 3.07 20.64
N SER A 71 2.55 3.46 21.70
CA SER A 71 1.98 3.57 23.05
C SER A 71 0.76 4.50 23.13
N GLN A 72 0.73 5.55 22.28
CA GLN A 72 -0.33 6.55 22.23
C GLN A 72 -1.50 6.20 21.28
N SER A 73 -1.40 5.11 20.52
CA SER A 73 -2.36 4.77 19.46
C SER A 73 -3.19 3.53 19.82
N ASP A 74 -4.38 3.41 19.25
CA ASP A 74 -5.24 2.22 19.41
C ASP A 74 -4.92 1.17 18.35
N HIS A 75 -4.76 1.61 17.10
CA HIS A 75 -4.44 0.74 15.95
C HIS A 75 -3.30 1.32 15.13
N ILE A 76 -2.57 0.43 14.48
CA ILE A 76 -1.46 0.72 13.59
C ILE A 76 -1.84 0.26 12.18
N VAL A 77 -1.79 1.16 11.19
CA VAL A 77 -1.97 0.81 9.77
C VAL A 77 -0.64 1.01 9.07
N ASN A 78 0.02 -0.10 8.73
CA ASN A 78 1.38 -0.07 8.19
C ASN A 78 1.38 -0.04 6.67
N PHE A 79 1.38 1.17 6.08
CA PHE A 79 1.62 1.39 4.64
C PHE A 79 3.10 1.59 4.31
N ALA A 80 3.95 1.90 5.30
CA ALA A 80 5.37 2.17 5.06
C ALA A 80 6.04 0.98 4.37
N ALA A 81 6.53 1.20 3.16
CA ALA A 81 7.21 0.20 2.36
C ALA A 81 7.93 0.85 1.18
N GLU A 82 9.09 0.33 0.82
CA GLU A 82 9.60 0.48 -0.53
C GLU A 82 8.79 -0.43 -1.47
N SER A 83 8.29 0.10 -2.61
CA SER A 83 7.27 -0.59 -3.42
C SER A 83 7.56 -0.71 -4.92
N HIS A 84 8.74 -0.24 -5.38
CA HIS A 84 9.05 -0.22 -6.81
C HIS A 84 9.85 -1.46 -7.22
N VAL A 85 9.24 -2.38 -7.98
CA VAL A 85 9.86 -3.67 -8.37
C VAL A 85 11.22 -3.48 -9.04
N ASP A 86 11.32 -2.62 -10.10
CA ASP A 86 12.58 -2.44 -10.82
C ASP A 86 13.70 -1.88 -9.92
N ARG A 87 13.35 -0.98 -8.98
CA ARG A 87 14.32 -0.48 -7.99
C ARG A 87 14.77 -1.60 -7.06
N SER A 88 13.89 -2.54 -6.70
CA SER A 88 14.26 -3.68 -5.86
C SER A 88 15.25 -4.62 -6.55
N ILE A 89 15.14 -4.76 -7.87
CA ILE A 89 16.07 -5.55 -8.69
C ILE A 89 17.44 -4.86 -8.76
N ALA A 90 17.46 -3.53 -8.90
CA ALA A 90 18.69 -2.75 -8.93
C ALA A 90 19.39 -2.70 -7.56
N ASN A 91 18.62 -2.56 -6.47
CA ASN A 91 19.12 -2.51 -5.10
C ASN A 91 18.06 -2.99 -4.11
N ALA A 92 18.21 -4.21 -3.60
CA ALA A 92 17.25 -4.82 -2.68
C ALA A 92 17.35 -4.30 -1.23
N ARG A 93 18.47 -3.70 -0.82
CA ARG A 93 18.75 -3.34 0.57
C ARG A 93 17.67 -2.42 1.19
N PRO A 94 17.22 -1.32 0.56
CA PRO A 94 16.16 -0.49 1.12
C PRO A 94 14.84 -1.25 1.37
N PHE A 95 14.55 -2.27 0.54
CA PHE A 95 13.35 -3.11 0.69
C PHE A 95 13.44 -4.04 1.91
N VAL A 96 14.62 -4.56 2.19
CA VAL A 96 14.86 -5.34 3.42
C VAL A 96 14.72 -4.44 4.64
N ASP A 97 15.38 -3.28 4.63
CA ASP A 97 15.39 -2.36 5.76
C ASP A 97 13.96 -1.81 6.05
N SER A 98 13.25 -1.33 5.03
CA SER A 98 11.91 -0.78 5.21
C SER A 98 10.86 -1.88 5.46
N ASN A 99 10.75 -2.87 4.56
CA ASN A 99 9.61 -3.78 4.57
C ASN A 99 9.74 -4.88 5.62
N ILE A 100 10.96 -5.38 5.86
CA ILE A 100 11.20 -6.45 6.83
C ILE A 100 11.56 -5.86 8.20
N MET A 101 12.64 -5.07 8.28
CA MET A 101 13.11 -4.55 9.56
C MET A 101 12.14 -3.55 10.18
N GLY A 102 11.49 -2.70 9.35
CA GLY A 102 10.44 -1.81 9.83
C GLY A 102 9.25 -2.57 10.41
N THR A 103 8.77 -3.63 9.72
CA THR A 103 7.72 -4.49 10.25
C THR A 103 8.16 -5.20 11.53
N PHE A 104 9.38 -5.73 11.56
CA PHE A 104 9.96 -6.36 12.75
C PHE A 104 9.96 -5.41 13.96
N THR A 105 10.37 -4.16 13.78
CA THR A 105 10.37 -3.15 14.85
C THR A 105 8.96 -2.94 15.43
N ILE A 106 7.95 -2.80 14.58
CA ILE A 106 6.55 -2.67 15.01
C ILE A 106 6.11 -3.90 15.82
N LEU A 107 6.45 -5.11 15.34
CA LEU A 107 6.06 -6.36 15.97
C LEU A 107 6.72 -6.54 17.34
N GLU A 108 8.02 -6.22 17.47
CA GLU A 108 8.73 -6.29 18.76
C GLU A 108 8.06 -5.42 19.85
N ILE A 109 7.61 -4.24 19.45
CA ILE A 109 6.90 -3.32 20.34
C ILE A 109 5.52 -3.89 20.69
N LEU A 110 4.78 -4.38 19.71
CA LEU A 110 3.42 -4.90 19.93
C LEU A 110 3.35 -6.12 20.85
N LYS A 111 4.44 -6.84 21.09
CA LYS A 111 4.48 -7.88 22.13
C LYS A 111 4.01 -7.38 23.50
N ASN A 112 4.26 -6.11 23.79
CA ASN A 112 3.90 -5.48 25.05
C ASN A 112 2.50 -4.83 25.05
N TYR A 113 1.82 -4.77 23.88
CA TYR A 113 0.54 -4.05 23.68
C TYR A 113 -0.53 -4.94 23.06
N LYS A 114 -0.97 -5.99 23.78
CA LYS A 114 -1.89 -7.02 23.26
C LYS A 114 -3.26 -6.51 22.79
N THR A 115 -3.69 -5.36 23.28
CA THR A 115 -4.98 -4.75 22.93
C THR A 115 -4.90 -3.91 21.63
N LYS A 116 -3.70 -3.52 21.23
CA LYS A 116 -3.50 -2.74 20.02
C LYS A 116 -3.49 -3.65 18.78
N ARG A 117 -4.07 -3.17 17.69
CA ARG A 117 -4.18 -3.95 16.45
C ARG A 117 -3.23 -3.42 15.39
N LEU A 118 -2.55 -4.32 14.71
CA LEU A 118 -1.79 -4.05 13.49
C LEU A 118 -2.62 -4.43 12.25
N ILE A 119 -2.75 -3.52 11.31
CA ILE A 119 -3.19 -3.79 9.96
C ILE A 119 -1.96 -3.70 9.07
N GLN A 120 -1.45 -4.87 8.64
CA GLN A 120 -0.29 -4.96 7.77
C GLN A 120 -0.74 -4.92 6.31
N ILE A 121 -0.36 -3.86 5.61
CA ILE A 121 -0.68 -3.74 4.18
C ILE A 121 0.37 -4.49 3.36
N SER A 122 -0.08 -5.49 2.60
CA SER A 122 0.71 -6.30 1.69
C SER A 122 0.20 -6.18 0.24
N THR A 123 0.55 -7.12 -0.60
CA THR A 123 0.32 -7.09 -2.04
C THR A 123 0.02 -8.49 -2.57
N ASP A 124 -0.72 -8.59 -3.67
CA ASP A 124 -0.94 -9.82 -4.44
C ASP A 124 0.36 -10.36 -5.08
N GLU A 125 1.38 -9.53 -5.24
CA GLU A 125 2.67 -9.97 -5.78
C GLU A 125 3.39 -11.02 -4.91
N VAL A 126 2.97 -11.22 -3.66
CA VAL A 126 3.46 -12.30 -2.81
C VAL A 126 3.10 -13.69 -3.34
N PHE A 127 2.08 -13.80 -4.17
CA PHE A 127 1.67 -15.04 -4.83
C PHE A 127 2.50 -15.38 -6.07
N GLY A 128 3.26 -14.40 -6.59
CA GLY A 128 3.98 -14.54 -7.86
C GLY A 128 3.06 -14.52 -9.08
N ASN A 129 3.55 -15.00 -10.22
CA ASN A 129 2.77 -15.02 -11.45
C ASN A 129 1.78 -16.19 -11.45
N LEU A 130 0.49 -15.88 -11.51
CA LEU A 130 -0.56 -16.87 -11.74
C LEU A 130 -0.71 -17.10 -13.25
N ILE A 131 -0.60 -18.35 -13.68
CA ILE A 131 -0.79 -18.73 -15.08
C ILE A 131 -2.30 -18.78 -15.41
N SER A 132 -3.12 -19.17 -14.45
CA SER A 132 -4.58 -19.25 -14.56
C SER A 132 -5.23 -19.25 -13.17
N GLY A 133 -6.50 -18.91 -13.10
CA GLY A 133 -7.28 -18.89 -11.86
C GLY A 133 -7.01 -17.69 -10.98
N SER A 134 -7.44 -17.75 -9.73
CA SER A 134 -7.32 -16.70 -8.73
C SER A 134 -6.70 -17.25 -7.46
N ALA A 135 -5.85 -16.45 -6.79
CA ALA A 135 -5.34 -16.80 -5.48
C ALA A 135 -6.38 -16.49 -4.40
N VAL A 136 -6.62 -17.45 -3.55
CA VAL A 136 -7.37 -17.28 -2.29
C VAL A 136 -6.41 -16.98 -1.14
N GLU A 137 -6.93 -16.66 0.04
CA GLU A 137 -6.11 -16.20 1.18
C GLU A 137 -5.08 -17.23 1.67
N ASP A 138 -5.37 -18.52 1.55
CA ASP A 138 -4.47 -19.63 1.91
C ASP A 138 -3.56 -20.09 0.75
N TYR A 139 -3.61 -19.38 -0.40
CA TYR A 139 -2.75 -19.71 -1.53
C TYR A 139 -1.27 -19.58 -1.17
N LYS A 140 -0.44 -20.49 -1.71
CA LYS A 140 0.99 -20.56 -1.44
C LYS A 140 1.72 -19.29 -1.89
N LEU A 141 2.54 -18.73 -1.01
CA LEU A 141 3.44 -17.63 -1.37
C LEU A 141 4.53 -18.13 -2.32
N ASN A 142 4.75 -17.40 -3.41
CA ASN A 142 5.76 -17.70 -4.43
C ASN A 142 6.30 -16.41 -5.06
N PRO A 143 6.86 -15.47 -4.25
CA PRO A 143 7.31 -14.17 -4.72
C PRO A 143 8.42 -14.29 -5.75
N SER A 144 8.40 -13.44 -6.79
CA SER A 144 9.32 -13.51 -7.93
C SER A 144 10.28 -12.32 -8.04
N SER A 145 10.23 -11.36 -7.11
CA SER A 145 11.12 -10.20 -7.07
C SER A 145 11.63 -9.92 -5.66
N PRO A 146 12.74 -9.17 -5.48
CA PRO A 146 13.17 -8.75 -4.13
C PRO A 146 12.10 -7.96 -3.38
N TYR A 147 11.31 -7.11 -4.07
CA TYR A 147 10.17 -6.43 -3.48
C TYR A 147 9.12 -7.43 -2.95
N SER A 148 8.60 -8.29 -3.81
CA SER A 148 7.56 -9.25 -3.41
C SER A 148 8.06 -10.22 -2.33
N SER A 149 9.35 -10.61 -2.38
CA SER A 149 9.99 -11.41 -1.34
C SER A 149 10.05 -10.69 -0.01
N SER A 150 10.38 -9.39 0.00
CA SER A 150 10.40 -8.60 1.24
C SER A 150 9.00 -8.46 1.86
N LYS A 151 7.96 -8.30 1.03
CA LYS A 151 6.57 -8.25 1.50
C LYS A 151 6.10 -9.62 2.04
N ALA A 152 6.41 -10.71 1.34
CA ALA A 152 6.12 -12.07 1.81
C ALA A 152 6.84 -12.38 3.14
N SER A 153 8.10 -11.95 3.29
CA SER A 153 8.85 -12.08 4.54
C SER A 153 8.21 -11.31 5.69
N ALA A 154 7.73 -10.09 5.43
CA ALA A 154 6.99 -9.31 6.42
C ALA A 154 5.70 -10.02 6.87
N GLU A 155 4.93 -10.60 5.93
CA GLU A 155 3.73 -11.39 6.28
C GLU A 155 4.08 -12.60 7.15
N LEU A 156 5.13 -13.34 6.81
CA LEU A 156 5.58 -14.51 7.59
C LEU A 156 6.01 -14.09 9.01
N LEU A 157 6.67 -12.94 9.16
CA LEU A 157 6.98 -12.38 10.47
C LEU A 157 5.70 -12.06 11.24
N VAL A 158 4.75 -11.32 10.66
CA VAL A 158 3.46 -11.00 11.31
C VAL A 158 2.76 -12.27 11.76
N ASN A 159 2.63 -13.27 10.87
CA ASN A 159 1.99 -14.54 11.22
C ASN A 159 2.70 -15.27 12.37
N SER A 160 4.03 -15.33 12.35
CA SER A 160 4.79 -15.95 13.44
C SER A 160 4.56 -15.26 14.79
N TYR A 161 4.44 -13.93 14.80
CA TYR A 161 4.17 -13.15 16.01
C TYR A 161 2.72 -13.31 16.50
N ILE A 162 1.76 -13.47 15.58
CA ILE A 162 0.38 -13.84 15.95
C ILE A 162 0.39 -15.19 16.70
N ILE A 163 1.02 -16.21 16.12
CA ILE A 163 1.05 -17.58 16.68
C ILE A 163 1.85 -17.63 17.98
N THR A 164 3.04 -17.06 18.01
CA THR A 164 3.99 -17.21 19.12
C THR A 164 3.65 -16.29 20.30
N TYR A 165 3.28 -15.04 20.00
CA TYR A 165 3.08 -14.02 21.03
C TYR A 165 1.63 -13.59 21.20
N GLY A 166 0.71 -14.05 20.34
CA GLY A 166 -0.71 -13.69 20.40
C GLY A 166 -0.96 -12.20 20.15
N ILE A 167 -0.19 -11.56 19.26
CA ILE A 167 -0.47 -10.17 18.89
C ILE A 167 -1.77 -10.09 18.10
N ASN A 168 -2.48 -8.97 18.23
CA ASN A 168 -3.67 -8.70 17.45
C ASN A 168 -3.26 -8.07 16.10
N ALA A 169 -3.22 -8.86 15.04
CA ALA A 169 -2.88 -8.37 13.72
C ALA A 169 -3.74 -9.00 12.63
N VAL A 170 -3.91 -8.28 11.54
CA VAL A 170 -4.50 -8.74 10.28
C VAL A 170 -3.57 -8.38 9.12
N ILE A 171 -3.62 -9.16 8.04
CA ILE A 171 -2.82 -8.93 6.84
C ILE A 171 -3.77 -8.70 5.67
N THR A 172 -3.52 -7.65 4.87
CA THR A 172 -4.29 -7.39 3.65
C THR A 172 -3.38 -7.50 2.43
N ARG A 173 -3.86 -8.11 1.36
CA ARG A 173 -3.17 -8.23 0.08
C ARG A 173 -4.02 -7.56 -0.98
N CYS A 174 -3.52 -6.46 -1.54
CA CYS A 174 -4.24 -5.73 -2.57
C CYS A 174 -3.63 -5.96 -3.94
N THR A 175 -4.48 -5.89 -4.97
CA THR A 175 -4.07 -5.80 -6.37
C THR A 175 -3.58 -4.38 -6.71
N ASN A 176 -3.23 -4.11 -7.98
CA ASN A 176 -2.67 -2.81 -8.35
C ASN A 176 -3.65 -1.68 -8.10
N ASN A 177 -3.24 -0.70 -7.30
CA ASN A 177 -4.05 0.47 -7.02
C ASN A 177 -3.87 1.55 -8.10
N TYR A 178 -4.96 2.28 -8.40
CA TYR A 178 -4.92 3.49 -9.22
C TYR A 178 -5.83 4.57 -8.64
N GLY A 179 -5.61 5.83 -9.01
CA GLY A 179 -6.47 6.93 -8.58
C GLY A 179 -5.71 8.22 -8.28
N PRO A 180 -6.38 9.19 -7.63
CA PRO A 180 -5.79 10.46 -7.25
C PRO A 180 -4.52 10.29 -6.41
N LEU A 181 -3.54 11.17 -6.59
CA LEU A 181 -2.25 11.19 -5.89
C LEU A 181 -1.29 10.04 -6.26
N GLN A 182 -1.62 9.21 -7.25
CA GLN A 182 -0.72 8.17 -7.71
C GLN A 182 0.52 8.78 -8.40
N HIS A 183 1.69 8.19 -8.13
CA HIS A 183 2.96 8.68 -8.69
C HIS A 183 2.96 8.68 -10.22
N PRO A 184 3.41 9.76 -10.87
CA PRO A 184 3.35 9.94 -12.34
C PRO A 184 4.06 8.88 -13.18
N GLU A 185 4.99 8.12 -12.60
CA GLU A 185 5.71 7.05 -13.30
C GLU A 185 4.86 5.79 -13.55
N LYS A 186 3.76 5.63 -12.80
CA LYS A 186 2.90 4.44 -12.92
C LYS A 186 2.06 4.48 -14.19
N LEU A 187 1.66 3.30 -14.68
CA LEU A 187 1.00 3.10 -15.98
C LEU A 187 -0.13 4.12 -16.25
N ILE A 188 -1.13 4.15 -15.37
CA ILE A 188 -2.34 4.96 -15.59
C ILE A 188 -2.02 6.46 -15.59
N PRO A 189 -1.41 7.06 -14.56
CA PRO A 189 -1.09 8.48 -14.59
C PRO A 189 -0.09 8.83 -15.69
N LYS A 190 0.90 7.99 -15.97
CA LYS A 190 1.84 8.21 -17.08
C LYS A 190 1.12 8.25 -18.43
N THR A 191 0.19 7.33 -18.68
CA THR A 191 -0.63 7.30 -19.89
C THR A 191 -1.44 8.58 -20.03
N ILE A 192 -2.13 9.02 -18.97
CA ILE A 192 -2.92 10.25 -18.96
C ILE A 192 -2.04 11.48 -19.30
N ILE A 193 -0.89 11.61 -18.61
CA ILE A 193 0.04 12.74 -18.80
C ILE A 193 0.60 12.77 -20.24
N LEU A 194 0.97 11.64 -20.79
CA LEU A 194 1.50 11.56 -22.15
C LEU A 194 0.42 11.84 -23.19
N ALA A 195 -0.78 11.29 -23.00
CA ALA A 195 -1.93 11.55 -23.88
C ALA A 195 -2.34 13.03 -23.87
N ASP A 196 -2.38 13.66 -22.68
CA ASP A 196 -2.68 15.10 -22.55
C ASP A 196 -1.65 15.96 -23.32
N LYS A 197 -0.37 15.60 -23.26
CA LYS A 197 0.72 16.26 -23.98
C LYS A 197 0.84 15.86 -25.45
N ASN A 198 -0.07 15.04 -25.99
CA ASN A 198 -0.02 14.46 -27.33
C ASN A 198 1.33 13.77 -27.64
N LYS A 199 1.91 13.08 -26.64
CA LYS A 199 3.13 12.30 -26.76
C LYS A 199 2.82 10.82 -26.92
N LYS A 200 3.72 10.07 -27.58
CA LYS A 200 3.63 8.61 -27.68
C LYS A 200 3.68 7.95 -26.30
N ILE A 201 2.84 6.94 -26.12
CA ILE A 201 2.73 6.17 -24.89
C ILE A 201 3.49 4.86 -25.07
N PRO A 202 4.57 4.60 -24.32
CA PRO A 202 5.32 3.36 -24.45
C PRO A 202 4.51 2.19 -23.87
N VAL A 203 4.29 1.16 -24.68
CA VAL A 203 3.60 -0.08 -24.31
C VAL A 203 4.57 -1.25 -24.41
N TYR A 204 5.13 -1.66 -23.25
CA TYR A 204 6.11 -2.74 -23.21
C TYR A 204 5.45 -4.11 -23.43
N ASN A 205 6.22 -5.06 -24.01
CA ASN A 205 5.82 -6.45 -24.23
C ASN A 205 4.46 -6.58 -24.96
N ASN A 206 4.22 -5.72 -25.95
CA ASN A 206 2.96 -5.65 -26.72
C ASN A 206 1.70 -5.52 -25.82
N GLY A 207 1.84 -4.98 -24.63
CA GLY A 207 0.73 -4.76 -23.71
C GLY A 207 0.06 -6.01 -23.14
N LYS A 208 0.64 -7.20 -23.30
CA LYS A 208 0.03 -8.49 -22.90
C LYS A 208 0.01 -8.78 -21.39
N GLY A 209 0.68 -7.96 -20.59
CA GLY A 209 0.65 -8.14 -19.12
C GLY A 209 -0.76 -7.86 -18.59
N VAL A 210 -1.40 -8.87 -18.01
CA VAL A 210 -2.71 -8.76 -17.39
C VAL A 210 -2.56 -8.29 -15.94
N ARG A 211 -3.41 -7.37 -15.52
CA ARG A 211 -3.44 -6.84 -14.15
C ARG A 211 -4.89 -6.66 -13.70
N ASP A 212 -5.17 -7.04 -12.48
CA ASP A 212 -6.35 -6.53 -11.78
C ASP A 212 -6.00 -5.17 -11.18
N SER A 213 -6.85 -4.17 -11.39
CA SER A 213 -6.62 -2.80 -10.91
C SER A 213 -7.82 -2.30 -10.12
N ILE A 214 -7.58 -1.96 -8.86
CA ILE A 214 -8.59 -1.44 -7.93
C ILE A 214 -8.44 0.07 -7.74
N HIS A 215 -9.55 0.79 -7.69
CA HIS A 215 -9.50 2.21 -7.35
C HIS A 215 -9.06 2.38 -5.88
N VAL A 216 -8.19 3.35 -5.62
CA VAL A 216 -7.61 3.57 -4.29
C VAL A 216 -8.65 3.83 -3.21
N GLU A 217 -9.77 4.47 -3.56
CA GLU A 217 -10.88 4.71 -2.63
C GLU A 217 -11.54 3.39 -2.18
N ASP A 218 -11.74 2.43 -3.10
CA ASP A 218 -12.29 1.12 -2.78
C ASP A 218 -11.35 0.32 -1.89
N HIS A 219 -10.04 0.39 -2.15
CA HIS A 219 -9.04 -0.21 -1.27
C HIS A 219 -9.07 0.41 0.13
N CYS A 220 -9.12 1.75 0.23
CA CYS A 220 -9.23 2.46 1.51
C CYS A 220 -10.53 2.10 2.25
N ASN A 221 -11.66 1.93 1.54
CA ASN A 221 -12.93 1.45 2.11
C ASN A 221 -12.79 0.04 2.69
N ALA A 222 -12.13 -0.86 1.97
CA ALA A 222 -11.87 -2.21 2.44
C ALA A 222 -10.99 -2.23 3.70
N ILE A 223 -9.89 -1.44 3.73
CA ILE A 223 -9.04 -1.29 4.92
C ILE A 223 -9.85 -0.74 6.10
N THR A 224 -10.68 0.29 5.86
CA THR A 224 -11.54 0.88 6.89
C THR A 224 -12.48 -0.17 7.48
N LYS A 225 -13.11 -0.99 6.64
CA LYS A 225 -13.95 -2.09 7.09
C LYS A 225 -13.16 -3.11 7.93
N ILE A 226 -11.94 -3.45 7.51
CA ILE A 226 -11.08 -4.40 8.22
C ILE A 226 -10.61 -3.83 9.58
N ILE A 227 -10.39 -2.53 9.71
CA ILE A 227 -10.07 -1.90 10.99
C ILE A 227 -11.21 -2.14 11.99
N HIS A 228 -12.48 -2.01 11.58
CA HIS A 228 -13.64 -2.15 12.45
C HIS A 228 -14.05 -3.62 12.67
N ASP A 229 -14.11 -4.41 11.60
CA ASP A 229 -14.76 -5.72 11.58
C ASP A 229 -13.79 -6.89 11.38
N GLY A 230 -12.53 -6.63 11.02
CA GLY A 230 -11.54 -7.66 10.72
C GLY A 230 -11.23 -8.55 11.93
N LYS A 231 -11.01 -9.84 11.69
CA LYS A 231 -10.68 -10.80 12.74
C LYS A 231 -9.17 -10.96 12.85
N SER A 232 -8.67 -10.97 14.08
CA SER A 232 -7.24 -11.18 14.34
C SER A 232 -6.76 -12.52 13.77
N GLY A 233 -5.61 -12.52 13.12
CA GLY A 233 -5.02 -13.70 12.49
C GLY A 233 -5.49 -13.95 11.06
N GLU A 234 -6.51 -13.23 10.58
CA GLU A 234 -7.04 -13.44 9.24
C GLU A 234 -6.25 -12.66 8.17
N TYR A 235 -6.29 -13.20 6.96
CA TYR A 235 -5.81 -12.59 5.73
C TYR A 235 -7.00 -12.11 4.90
N TYR A 236 -6.85 -11.00 4.20
CA TYR A 236 -7.89 -10.44 3.35
C TYR A 236 -7.32 -10.06 1.98
N ASN A 237 -7.76 -10.75 0.94
CA ASN A 237 -7.46 -10.36 -0.43
C ASN A 237 -8.41 -9.22 -0.86
N ILE A 238 -7.85 -8.14 -1.39
CA ILE A 238 -8.60 -6.96 -1.83
C ILE A 238 -8.35 -6.75 -3.31
N SER A 239 -9.36 -7.01 -4.14
CA SER A 239 -9.28 -6.95 -5.60
C SER A 239 -10.56 -6.39 -6.20
N ALA A 240 -10.46 -5.83 -7.41
CA ALA A 240 -11.63 -5.39 -8.18
C ALA A 240 -12.27 -6.52 -8.99
N LYS A 241 -11.58 -7.66 -9.15
CA LYS A 241 -11.98 -8.79 -10.03
C LYS A 241 -12.25 -8.33 -11.46
N ASN A 242 -11.39 -7.44 -11.96
CA ASN A 242 -11.50 -6.85 -13.30
C ASN A 242 -10.12 -6.84 -13.96
N GLU A 243 -9.67 -8.04 -14.35
CA GLU A 243 -8.39 -8.23 -14.99
C GLU A 243 -8.42 -7.67 -16.42
N LEU A 244 -7.52 -6.75 -16.71
CA LEU A 244 -7.32 -6.16 -18.03
C LEU A 244 -5.85 -6.23 -18.41
N ASP A 245 -5.59 -6.45 -19.71
CA ASP A 245 -4.24 -6.27 -20.21
C ASP A 245 -3.87 -4.79 -20.33
N VAL A 246 -2.56 -4.50 -20.32
CA VAL A 246 -2.04 -3.14 -20.38
C VAL A 246 -2.52 -2.40 -21.62
N PHE A 247 -2.62 -3.09 -22.76
CA PHE A 247 -3.11 -2.51 -23.99
C PHE A 247 -4.55 -2.03 -23.86
N THR A 248 -5.44 -2.87 -23.33
CA THR A 248 -6.85 -2.53 -23.09
C THR A 248 -6.97 -1.34 -22.13
N ILE A 249 -6.15 -1.28 -21.07
CA ILE A 249 -6.13 -0.12 -20.14
C ILE A 249 -5.76 1.16 -20.87
N VAL A 250 -4.70 1.16 -21.68
CA VAL A 250 -4.26 2.31 -22.47
C VAL A 250 -5.35 2.76 -23.45
N GLN A 251 -5.97 1.83 -24.18
CA GLN A 251 -7.06 2.11 -25.11
C GLN A 251 -8.28 2.75 -24.42
N LYS A 252 -8.67 2.23 -23.26
CA LYS A 252 -9.77 2.81 -22.46
C LYS A 252 -9.46 4.26 -22.05
N ILE A 253 -8.24 4.53 -21.57
CA ILE A 253 -7.82 5.88 -21.18
C ILE A 253 -7.87 6.83 -22.40
N LEU A 254 -7.29 6.43 -23.53
CA LEU A 254 -7.31 7.24 -24.76
C LEU A 254 -8.75 7.52 -25.22
N SER A 255 -9.62 6.52 -25.22
CA SER A 255 -11.04 6.68 -25.56
C SER A 255 -11.75 7.69 -24.65
N ILE A 256 -11.55 7.59 -23.34
CA ILE A 256 -12.16 8.52 -22.36
C ILE A 256 -11.64 9.95 -22.57
N MET A 257 -10.37 10.11 -22.94
CA MET A 257 -9.74 11.42 -23.21
C MET A 257 -10.03 11.95 -24.62
N GLY A 258 -10.76 11.23 -25.48
CA GLY A 258 -11.03 11.62 -26.88
C GLY A 258 -9.76 11.66 -27.74
N LYS A 259 -8.76 10.83 -27.45
CA LYS A 259 -7.49 10.74 -28.18
C LYS A 259 -7.49 9.59 -29.18
N SER A 260 -6.66 9.71 -30.25
CA SER A 260 -6.51 8.65 -31.22
C SER A 260 -5.96 7.36 -30.60
N SER A 261 -6.49 6.24 -31.05
CA SER A 261 -5.98 4.90 -30.69
C SER A 261 -4.53 4.65 -31.12
N ASP A 262 -3.97 5.44 -32.04
CA ASP A 262 -2.60 5.31 -32.55
C ASP A 262 -1.57 6.12 -31.72
N SER A 263 -1.96 6.64 -30.56
CA SER A 263 -1.10 7.45 -29.68
C SER A 263 -0.11 6.64 -28.84
N TYR A 264 0.03 5.32 -29.07
CA TYR A 264 1.00 4.47 -28.37
C TYR A 264 2.10 3.95 -29.33
N GLU A 265 3.22 3.42 -28.76
CA GLU A 265 4.34 2.80 -29.48
C GLU A 265 4.91 1.60 -28.69
#